data_21498215ca7654727fb5a0e12e3f702d
#
_entry.id   21498215ca7654727fb5a0e12e3f702d
#
_cell.length_a   1.000
_cell.length_b   1.000
_cell.length_c   1.000
_cell.angle_alpha   90.00
_cell.angle_beta   90.00
_cell.angle_gamma   90.00
#
_symmetry.space_group_name_H-M   'P 1'
#
loop_
_entity.id
_entity.type
_entity.pdbx_description
1 polymer ?
#
loop_
_entity_poly.entity_id
_entity_poly.type
_entity_poly.pdbx_seq_one_letter_code
_entity_poly.pdbx_strand_id
1 'polypeptide(L)'
;MAATPTVKRIDPQTLNLKEQVVSINRVTKVVKGGKNMSFSALIVVGDPASKVVGFGTGKAKEVPAAIKKGIEAAKKNLRRINLLETTISHQVLGKFGAGLVLLKPAPPGTGVIAGGPVRAVITSVGIPNVLTKSIGSHNPHNVVKATINALEQLRDRAAVADMRGLTQEKV
;
A
#
# COMPACT_ATOMS: atom_id res chain seq x y z
N MET A 1 -14.12 6.13 -22.19
CA MET A 1 -12.72 6.05 -21.68
C MET A 1 -12.70 6.74 -20.32
N ALA A 2 -12.54 6.00 -19.22
CA ALA A 2 -12.48 6.58 -17.88
C ALA A 2 -11.15 7.32 -17.73
N ALA A 3 -11.22 8.62 -17.43
CA ALA A 3 -10.06 9.46 -17.17
C ALA A 3 -9.27 8.88 -16.00
N THR A 4 -8.01 8.53 -16.22
CA THR A 4 -7.09 8.12 -15.16
C THR A 4 -6.94 9.32 -14.21
N PRO A 5 -7.25 9.20 -12.90
CA PRO A 5 -7.13 10.32 -11.98
C PRO A 5 -5.67 10.79 -11.99
N THR A 6 -5.46 12.05 -12.27
CA THR A 6 -4.14 12.69 -12.23
C THR A 6 -3.64 12.62 -10.79
N VAL A 7 -2.76 11.69 -10.51
CA VAL A 7 -2.14 11.53 -9.18
C VAL A 7 -1.29 12.77 -8.93
N LYS A 8 -1.77 13.70 -8.11
CA LYS A 8 -0.96 14.84 -7.65
C LYS A 8 0.29 14.27 -6.96
N ARG A 9 1.46 14.57 -7.51
CA ARG A 9 2.73 14.18 -6.89
C ARG A 9 2.84 14.83 -5.52
N ILE A 10 3.06 14.01 -4.52
CA ILE A 10 3.22 14.44 -3.12
C ILE A 10 4.72 14.63 -2.89
N ASP A 11 5.12 15.76 -2.34
CA ASP A 11 6.51 16.04 -2.00
C ASP A 11 6.93 15.21 -0.79
N PRO A 12 7.92 14.29 -0.94
CA PRO A 12 8.35 13.43 0.15
C PRO A 12 9.14 14.15 1.25
N GLN A 13 9.63 15.39 0.99
CA GLN A 13 10.46 16.13 1.94
C GLN A 13 9.68 16.71 3.12
N THR A 14 8.38 16.95 2.95
CA THR A 14 7.50 17.53 3.99
C THR A 14 6.89 16.47 4.91
N LEU A 15 7.18 15.18 4.69
CA LEU A 15 6.52 14.05 5.34
C LEU A 15 7.49 13.30 6.26
N ASN A 16 6.98 12.87 7.40
CA ASN A 16 7.71 11.97 8.31
C ASN A 16 7.49 10.50 7.91
N LEU A 17 8.18 10.08 6.87
CA LEU A 17 8.00 8.76 6.27
C LEU A 17 8.65 7.67 7.13
N LYS A 18 7.84 6.75 7.63
CA LYS A 18 8.29 5.49 8.22
C LYS A 18 8.52 4.47 7.12
N GLU A 19 9.65 3.79 7.17
CA GLU A 19 10.07 2.82 6.19
C GLU A 19 9.91 1.40 6.75
N GLN A 20 9.26 0.51 6.00
CA GLN A 20 9.07 -0.88 6.40
C GLN A 20 9.45 -1.83 5.27
N VAL A 21 10.36 -2.75 5.58
CA VAL A 21 10.75 -3.82 4.65
C VAL A 21 9.72 -4.95 4.73
N VAL A 22 9.11 -5.29 3.59
CA VAL A 22 8.11 -6.36 3.49
C VAL A 22 8.76 -7.70 3.21
N SER A 23 9.68 -7.73 2.22
CA SER A 23 10.41 -8.95 1.85
C SER A 23 11.74 -8.63 1.21
N ILE A 24 12.74 -9.48 1.47
CA ILE A 24 14.04 -9.47 0.81
C ILE A 24 14.27 -10.85 0.23
N ASN A 25 14.51 -10.91 -1.08
CA ASN A 25 14.76 -12.15 -1.78
C ASN A 25 16.11 -12.11 -2.47
N ARG A 26 16.89 -13.19 -2.34
CA ARG A 26 18.11 -13.38 -3.11
C ARG A 26 17.72 -13.90 -4.50
N VAL A 27 18.09 -13.18 -5.54
CA VAL A 27 17.79 -13.51 -6.93
C VAL A 27 19.09 -13.76 -7.69
N THR A 28 19.05 -14.70 -8.62
CA THR A 28 20.23 -15.11 -9.38
C THR A 28 19.91 -15.07 -10.87
N LYS A 29 20.81 -14.47 -11.65
CA LYS A 29 20.80 -14.57 -13.13
C LYS A 29 21.94 -15.50 -13.53
N VAL A 30 21.59 -16.61 -14.16
CA VAL A 30 22.57 -17.53 -14.74
C VAL A 30 23.02 -16.98 -16.09
N VAL A 31 24.33 -16.88 -16.28
CA VAL A 31 24.97 -16.40 -17.50
C VAL A 31 26.01 -17.42 -17.97
N LYS A 32 26.46 -17.31 -19.23
CA LYS A 32 27.58 -18.12 -19.75
C LYS A 32 28.82 -17.80 -18.91
N GLY A 33 29.33 -18.78 -18.20
CA GLY A 33 30.49 -18.64 -17.30
C GLY A 33 30.18 -18.45 -15.82
N GLY A 34 28.89 -18.40 -15.38
CA GLY A 34 28.60 -18.34 -13.94
C GLY A 34 27.21 -17.85 -13.54
N LYS A 35 27.09 -17.47 -12.28
CA LYS A 35 25.83 -16.99 -11.68
C LYS A 35 26.03 -15.59 -11.09
N ASN A 36 25.29 -14.62 -11.57
CA ASN A 36 25.25 -13.27 -11.01
C ASN A 36 24.15 -13.18 -9.95
N MET A 37 24.56 -13.06 -8.68
CA MET A 37 23.64 -12.94 -7.56
C MET A 37 23.31 -11.48 -7.28
N SER A 38 22.08 -11.21 -6.84
CA SER A 38 21.58 -9.91 -6.42
C SER A 38 20.50 -10.09 -5.37
N PHE A 39 20.19 -9.02 -4.63
CA PHE A 39 19.08 -8.98 -3.68
C PHE A 39 17.97 -8.08 -4.23
N SER A 40 16.73 -8.53 -4.08
CA SER A 40 15.53 -7.76 -4.39
C SER A 40 14.80 -7.47 -3.09
N ALA A 41 14.56 -6.19 -2.78
CA ALA A 41 13.82 -5.75 -1.61
C ALA A 41 12.48 -5.14 -2.04
N LEU A 42 11.41 -5.52 -1.37
CA LEU A 42 10.08 -4.89 -1.45
C LEU A 42 9.89 -4.04 -0.19
N ILE A 43 9.63 -2.77 -0.38
CA ILE A 43 9.55 -1.79 0.69
C ILE A 43 8.26 -1.01 0.58
N VAL A 44 7.68 -0.73 1.73
CA VAL A 44 6.55 0.18 1.91
C VAL A 44 7.04 1.37 2.73
N VAL A 45 6.68 2.56 2.33
CA VAL A 45 6.89 3.78 3.09
C VAL A 45 5.56 4.46 3.32
N GLY A 46 5.38 5.10 4.46
CA GLY A 46 4.14 5.83 4.74
C GLY A 46 4.29 6.79 5.89
N ASP A 47 3.36 7.72 5.95
CA ASP A 47 3.23 8.69 7.03
C ASP A 47 1.82 8.59 7.63
N PRO A 48 1.69 8.09 8.87
CA PRO A 48 0.40 7.98 9.55
C PRO A 48 -0.31 9.32 9.73
N ALA A 49 0.45 10.42 9.93
CA ALA A 49 -0.14 11.74 10.16
C ALA A 49 -0.79 12.30 8.89
N SER A 50 -0.13 12.14 7.75
CA SER A 50 -0.62 12.64 6.45
C SER A 50 -1.47 11.62 5.69
N LYS A 51 -1.64 10.40 6.24
CA LYS A 51 -2.39 9.29 5.62
C LYS A 51 -1.87 8.97 4.20
N VAL A 52 -0.55 8.94 4.06
CA VAL A 52 0.14 8.71 2.79
C VAL A 52 0.87 7.38 2.84
N VAL A 53 0.83 6.64 1.75
CA VAL A 53 1.57 5.38 1.58
C VAL A 53 2.16 5.29 0.18
N GLY A 54 3.31 4.65 0.09
CA GLY A 54 3.96 4.31 -1.17
C GLY A 54 4.65 2.96 -1.08
N PHE A 55 4.88 2.34 -2.21
CA PHE A 55 5.65 1.11 -2.28
C PHE A 55 6.72 1.22 -3.37
N GLY A 56 7.82 0.52 -3.15
CA GLY A 56 8.92 0.47 -4.10
C GLY A 56 9.65 -0.86 -4.05
N THR A 57 10.28 -1.18 -5.16
CA THR A 57 11.16 -2.33 -5.27
C THR A 57 12.56 -1.87 -5.63
N GLY A 58 13.55 -2.38 -4.89
CA GLY A 58 14.96 -2.13 -5.17
C GLY A 58 15.70 -3.41 -5.47
N LYS A 59 16.66 -3.36 -6.38
CA LYS A 59 17.55 -4.48 -6.68
C LYS A 59 18.99 -4.01 -6.70
N ALA A 60 19.88 -4.72 -5.97
CA ALA A 60 21.32 -4.44 -5.92
C ALA A 60 22.12 -5.70 -5.58
N LYS A 61 23.45 -5.62 -5.67
CA LYS A 61 24.34 -6.70 -5.25
C LYS A 61 24.37 -6.88 -3.74
N GLU A 62 24.12 -5.82 -2.99
CA GLU A 62 24.11 -5.77 -1.53
C GLU A 62 22.70 -5.43 -1.00
N VAL A 63 22.36 -5.97 0.17
CA VAL A 63 21.05 -5.75 0.80
C VAL A 63 20.81 -4.27 1.14
N PRO A 64 21.75 -3.52 1.79
CA PRO A 64 21.53 -2.12 2.11
C PRO A 64 21.29 -1.24 0.87
N ALA A 65 22.05 -1.52 -0.21
CA ALA A 65 21.88 -0.80 -1.47
C ALA A 65 20.53 -1.10 -2.15
N ALA A 66 20.04 -2.35 -2.04
CA ALA A 66 18.71 -2.72 -2.53
C ALA A 66 17.60 -2.01 -1.74
N ILE A 67 17.74 -1.90 -0.42
CA ILE A 67 16.81 -1.18 0.45
C ILE A 67 16.77 0.31 0.08
N LYS A 68 17.90 0.99 0.00
CA LYS A 68 17.97 2.41 -0.38
C LYS A 68 17.26 2.68 -1.72
N LYS A 69 17.53 1.88 -2.74
CA LYS A 69 16.85 1.99 -4.05
C LYS A 69 15.33 1.76 -3.95
N GLY A 70 14.91 0.82 -3.11
CA GLY A 70 13.49 0.54 -2.87
C GLY A 70 12.78 1.70 -2.19
N ILE A 71 13.41 2.34 -1.21
CA ILE A 71 12.90 3.54 -0.53
C ILE A 71 12.73 4.70 -1.52
N GLU A 72 13.75 4.98 -2.34
CA GLU A 72 13.67 6.03 -3.37
C GLU A 72 12.54 5.77 -4.38
N ALA A 73 12.38 4.51 -4.81
CA ALA A 73 11.27 4.11 -5.69
C ALA A 73 9.91 4.28 -5.01
N ALA A 74 9.81 3.96 -3.72
CA ALA A 74 8.58 4.12 -2.93
C ALA A 74 8.22 5.61 -2.75
N LYS A 75 9.19 6.47 -2.47
CA LYS A 75 9.01 7.93 -2.36
C LYS A 75 8.47 8.57 -3.65
N LYS A 76 8.74 7.98 -4.81
CA LYS A 76 8.20 8.45 -6.10
C LYS A 76 6.74 8.03 -6.33
N ASN A 77 6.27 7.00 -5.62
CA ASN A 77 4.95 6.38 -5.78
C ASN A 77 4.03 6.62 -4.58
N LEU A 78 4.14 7.78 -3.93
CA LEU A 78 3.30 8.13 -2.79
C LEU A 78 1.88 8.41 -3.22
N ARG A 79 0.91 7.90 -2.44
CA ARG A 79 -0.52 8.06 -2.65
C ARG A 79 -1.20 8.45 -1.34
N ARG A 80 -2.12 9.40 -1.42
CA ARG A 80 -2.94 9.81 -0.27
C ARG A 80 -4.17 8.93 -0.19
N ILE A 81 -4.50 8.48 1.02
CA ILE A 81 -5.64 7.62 1.29
C ILE A 81 -6.67 8.37 2.12
N ASN A 82 -7.93 8.28 1.73
CA ASN A 82 -9.03 8.84 2.51
C ASN A 82 -9.44 7.85 3.59
N LEU A 83 -9.24 8.22 4.84
CA LEU A 83 -9.56 7.40 6.01
C LEU A 83 -10.54 8.13 6.92
N LEU A 84 -11.44 7.38 7.53
CA LEU A 84 -12.14 7.80 8.72
C LEU A 84 -11.18 7.76 9.94
N GLU A 85 -11.58 8.36 11.05
CA GLU A 85 -10.69 8.59 12.21
C GLU A 85 -9.92 7.35 12.66
N THR A 86 -10.59 6.21 12.87
CA THR A 86 -9.99 5.00 13.43
C THR A 86 -10.05 3.77 12.53
N THR A 87 -10.76 3.85 11.40
CA THR A 87 -10.98 2.71 10.51
C THR A 87 -11.23 3.17 9.07
N ILE A 88 -11.56 2.23 8.18
CA ILE A 88 -11.94 2.51 6.80
C ILE A 88 -13.44 2.76 6.68
N SER A 89 -13.86 3.56 5.69
CA SER A 89 -15.26 3.98 5.50
C SER A 89 -16.22 2.84 5.15
N HIS A 90 -15.79 1.88 4.36
CA HIS A 90 -16.61 0.75 3.92
C HIS A 90 -15.75 -0.46 3.56
N GLN A 91 -16.42 -1.61 3.40
CA GLN A 91 -15.76 -2.81 2.92
C GLN A 91 -15.34 -2.63 1.47
N VAL A 92 -14.11 -3.06 1.15
CA VAL A 92 -13.55 -2.98 -0.20
C VAL A 92 -12.75 -4.23 -0.53
N LEU A 93 -12.78 -4.61 -1.82
CA LEU A 93 -12.00 -5.70 -2.37
C LEU A 93 -11.01 -5.14 -3.41
N GLY A 94 -9.73 -5.10 -3.05
CA GLY A 94 -8.67 -4.70 -3.97
C GLY A 94 -8.14 -5.87 -4.77
N LYS A 95 -7.87 -5.65 -6.04
CA LYS A 95 -7.34 -6.66 -6.97
C LYS A 95 -6.09 -6.16 -7.66
N PHE A 96 -5.07 -7.00 -7.71
CA PHE A 96 -3.90 -6.77 -8.55
C PHE A 96 -3.30 -8.09 -9.01
N GLY A 97 -3.29 -8.33 -10.34
CA GLY A 97 -2.93 -9.63 -10.91
C GLY A 97 -3.82 -10.74 -10.33
N ALA A 98 -3.21 -11.80 -9.81
CA ALA A 98 -3.91 -12.90 -9.14
C ALA A 98 -4.11 -12.66 -7.62
N GLY A 99 -3.68 -11.52 -7.07
CA GLY A 99 -3.85 -11.16 -5.66
C GLY A 99 -5.16 -10.42 -5.45
N LEU A 100 -5.93 -10.88 -4.44
CA LEU A 100 -7.16 -10.25 -3.96
C LEU A 100 -7.00 -9.96 -2.47
N VAL A 101 -7.32 -8.75 -2.04
CA VAL A 101 -7.28 -8.35 -0.62
C VAL A 101 -8.61 -7.75 -0.24
N LEU A 102 -9.26 -8.37 0.71
CA LEU A 102 -10.49 -7.88 1.32
C LEU A 102 -10.12 -7.03 2.54
N LEU A 103 -10.65 -5.81 2.60
CA LEU A 103 -10.57 -4.93 3.76
C LEU A 103 -11.98 -4.71 4.29
N LYS A 104 -12.17 -4.86 5.61
CA LYS A 104 -13.43 -4.61 6.31
C LYS A 104 -13.21 -3.63 7.47
N PRO A 105 -14.11 -2.68 7.69
CA PRO A 105 -14.04 -1.83 8.86
C PRO A 105 -14.16 -2.66 10.14
N ALA A 106 -13.53 -2.20 11.20
CA ALA A 106 -13.55 -2.83 12.50
C ALA A 106 -13.83 -1.81 13.61
N PRO A 107 -14.52 -2.21 14.70
CA PRO A 107 -14.76 -1.34 15.83
C PRO A 107 -13.45 -0.98 16.56
N PRO A 108 -13.42 0.13 17.29
CA PRO A 108 -12.27 0.52 18.12
C PRO A 108 -11.88 -0.60 19.08
N GLY A 109 -10.57 -0.85 19.24
CA GLY A 109 -10.05 -1.90 20.12
C GLY A 109 -9.78 -3.24 19.42
N THR A 110 -10.25 -3.45 18.18
CA THR A 110 -9.97 -4.68 17.43
C THR A 110 -8.49 -4.79 17.02
N GLY A 111 -7.84 -3.66 16.74
CA GLY A 111 -6.48 -3.64 16.23
C GLY A 111 -6.39 -4.02 14.74
N VAL A 112 -5.16 -4.21 14.27
CA VAL A 112 -4.88 -4.59 12.87
C VAL A 112 -4.82 -6.11 12.76
N ILE A 113 -5.84 -6.71 12.13
CA ILE A 113 -5.86 -8.15 11.80
C ILE A 113 -5.55 -8.31 10.32
N ALA A 114 -4.28 -8.57 10.02
CA ALA A 114 -3.76 -8.60 8.65
C ALA A 114 -2.59 -9.56 8.49
N GLY A 115 -2.46 -10.15 7.32
CA GLY A 115 -1.26 -10.89 6.90
C GLY A 115 -0.06 -9.97 6.73
N GLY A 116 1.18 -10.50 6.81
CA GLY A 116 2.41 -9.71 6.83
C GLY A 116 2.50 -8.57 5.83
N PRO A 117 2.37 -8.81 4.51
CA PRO A 117 2.44 -7.75 3.50
C PRO A 117 1.33 -6.71 3.60
N VAL A 118 0.10 -7.13 3.94
CA VAL A 118 -1.05 -6.23 4.16
C VAL A 118 -0.82 -5.40 5.42
N ARG A 119 -0.37 -6.03 6.51
CA ARG A 119 -0.08 -5.37 7.79
C ARG A 119 0.95 -4.25 7.61
N ALA A 120 2.01 -4.50 6.84
CA ALA A 120 3.01 -3.50 6.54
C ALA A 120 2.39 -2.23 5.91
N VAL A 121 1.51 -2.38 4.93
CA VAL A 121 0.81 -1.26 4.28
C VAL A 121 -0.10 -0.53 5.27
N ILE A 122 -0.96 -1.27 5.98
CA ILE A 122 -1.95 -0.71 6.92
C ILE A 122 -1.28 0.06 8.06
N THR A 123 -0.21 -0.51 8.64
CA THR A 123 0.56 0.14 9.72
C THR A 123 1.28 1.40 9.21
N SER A 124 1.81 1.37 7.98
CA SER A 124 2.47 2.54 7.38
C SER A 124 1.49 3.68 7.09
N VAL A 125 0.23 3.37 6.77
CA VAL A 125 -0.86 4.37 6.60
C VAL A 125 -1.36 4.90 7.93
N GLY A 126 -1.23 4.11 9.01
CA GLY A 126 -1.69 4.49 10.35
C GLY A 126 -3.16 4.16 10.62
N ILE A 127 -3.69 3.07 10.06
CA ILE A 127 -5.04 2.59 10.38
C ILE A 127 -4.96 1.71 11.63
N PRO A 128 -5.58 2.09 12.76
CA PRO A 128 -5.47 1.31 14.00
C PRO A 128 -6.41 0.10 14.05
N ASN A 129 -7.57 0.14 13.37
CA ASN A 129 -8.58 -0.93 13.46
C ASN A 129 -9.06 -1.34 12.08
N VAL A 130 -8.75 -2.57 11.67
CA VAL A 130 -9.17 -3.12 10.38
C VAL A 130 -9.08 -4.65 10.37
N LEU A 131 -10.05 -5.29 9.73
CA LEU A 131 -10.04 -6.71 9.42
C LEU A 131 -9.67 -6.91 7.96
N THR A 132 -8.73 -7.81 7.70
CA THR A 132 -8.28 -8.07 6.33
C THR A 132 -8.15 -9.56 6.04
N LYS A 133 -8.35 -9.92 4.78
CA LYS A 133 -8.08 -11.27 4.28
C LYS A 133 -7.43 -11.20 2.90
N SER A 134 -6.26 -11.81 2.77
CA SER A 134 -5.64 -12.04 1.47
C SER A 134 -6.19 -13.32 0.85
N ILE A 135 -6.69 -13.22 -0.37
CA ILE A 135 -7.32 -14.30 -1.14
C ILE A 135 -6.54 -14.45 -2.44
N GLY A 136 -6.33 -15.69 -2.90
CA GLY A 136 -5.59 -15.96 -4.14
C GLY A 136 -4.08 -15.95 -3.94
N SER A 137 -3.35 -15.15 -4.69
CA SER A 137 -1.88 -15.15 -4.69
C SER A 137 -1.28 -14.72 -3.34
N HIS A 138 -0.29 -15.49 -2.88
CA HIS A 138 0.51 -15.15 -1.69
C HIS A 138 1.78 -14.35 -2.03
N ASN A 139 1.99 -13.98 -3.31
CA ASN A 139 3.13 -13.18 -3.70
C ASN A 139 3.07 -11.78 -3.05
N PRO A 140 4.06 -11.40 -2.21
CA PRO A 140 4.05 -10.13 -1.49
C PRO A 140 3.89 -8.91 -2.41
N HIS A 141 4.45 -8.94 -3.62
CA HIS A 141 4.30 -7.86 -4.60
C HIS A 141 2.85 -7.65 -5.03
N ASN A 142 2.13 -8.74 -5.31
CA ASN A 142 0.73 -8.67 -5.71
C ASN A 142 -0.14 -8.23 -4.54
N VAL A 143 0.12 -8.77 -3.35
CA VAL A 143 -0.65 -8.46 -2.14
C VAL A 143 -0.50 -6.99 -1.75
N VAL A 144 0.72 -6.43 -1.73
CA VAL A 144 0.95 -5.01 -1.44
C VAL A 144 0.24 -4.10 -2.44
N LYS A 145 0.36 -4.39 -3.75
CA LYS A 145 -0.32 -3.60 -4.78
C LYS A 145 -1.84 -3.72 -4.70
N ALA A 146 -2.37 -4.92 -4.43
CA ALA A 146 -3.81 -5.13 -4.24
C ALA A 146 -4.33 -4.36 -3.01
N THR A 147 -3.56 -4.32 -1.91
CA THR A 147 -3.91 -3.55 -0.72
C THR A 147 -3.97 -2.06 -0.99
N ILE A 148 -2.98 -1.50 -1.69
CA ILE A 148 -2.96 -0.08 -2.05
C ILE A 148 -4.13 0.24 -2.98
N ASN A 149 -4.40 -0.63 -3.96
CA ASN A 149 -5.54 -0.48 -4.86
C ASN A 149 -6.89 -0.53 -4.12
N ALA A 150 -7.01 -1.36 -3.07
CA ALA A 150 -8.17 -1.37 -2.18
C ALA A 150 -8.32 -0.03 -1.44
N LEU A 151 -7.23 0.48 -0.86
CA LEU A 151 -7.24 1.74 -0.12
C LEU A 151 -7.57 2.94 -1.01
N GLU A 152 -7.17 2.94 -2.28
CA GLU A 152 -7.52 3.99 -3.26
C GLU A 152 -9.00 4.00 -3.67
N GLN A 153 -9.67 2.87 -3.56
CA GLN A 153 -11.10 2.74 -3.85
C GLN A 153 -11.97 3.28 -2.71
N LEU A 154 -11.38 3.55 -1.55
CA LEU A 154 -12.13 4.09 -0.42
C LEU A 154 -12.67 5.48 -0.75
N ARG A 155 -13.98 5.64 -0.53
CA ARG A 155 -14.70 6.88 -0.76
C ARG A 155 -15.22 7.41 0.57
N ASP A 156 -15.11 8.71 0.73
CA ASP A 156 -15.71 9.40 1.85
C ASP A 156 -17.18 9.67 1.59
N ARG A 157 -17.98 9.76 2.65
CA ARG A 157 -19.42 10.04 2.58
C ARG A 157 -19.70 11.36 1.84
N ALA A 158 -18.89 12.39 2.09
CA ALA A 158 -18.96 13.66 1.40
C ALA A 158 -18.79 13.51 -0.12
N ALA A 159 -17.76 12.78 -0.56
CA ALA A 159 -17.50 12.55 -1.97
C ALA A 159 -18.62 11.76 -2.67
N VAL A 160 -19.27 10.84 -1.94
CA VAL A 160 -20.43 10.08 -2.48
C VAL A 160 -21.66 10.99 -2.59
N ALA A 161 -21.90 11.87 -1.61
CA ALA A 161 -22.99 12.84 -1.62
C ALA A 161 -22.86 13.79 -2.82
N ASP A 162 -21.67 14.35 -3.02
CA ASP A 162 -21.38 15.23 -4.15
C ASP A 162 -21.61 14.55 -5.51
N MET A 163 -21.18 13.29 -5.66
CA MET A 163 -21.39 12.53 -6.89
C MET A 163 -22.86 12.23 -7.17
N ARG A 164 -23.69 12.11 -6.11
CA ARG A 164 -25.13 11.85 -6.23
C ARG A 164 -25.96 13.13 -6.27
N GLY A 165 -25.36 14.31 -6.06
CA GLY A 165 -26.07 15.59 -5.94
C GLY A 165 -27.01 15.63 -4.72
N LEU A 166 -26.67 14.91 -3.64
CA LEU A 166 -27.47 14.83 -2.40
C LEU A 166 -26.74 15.56 -1.26
N THR A 167 -27.52 15.98 -0.26
CA THR A 167 -26.95 16.46 1.00
C THR A 167 -26.35 15.28 1.78
N GLN A 168 -25.27 15.52 2.57
CA GLN A 168 -24.56 14.48 3.33
C GLN A 168 -25.44 13.69 4.30
N GLU A 169 -26.55 14.24 4.73
CA GLU A 169 -27.51 13.58 5.62
C GLU A 169 -28.33 12.47 4.95
N LYS A 170 -28.39 12.47 3.60
CA LYS A 170 -29.18 11.51 2.81
C LYS A 170 -28.37 10.36 2.19
N VAL A 171 -27.06 10.23 2.54
CA VAL A 171 -26.16 9.21 1.98
C VAL A 171 -25.82 8.09 2.97
#